data_b77cbf71a0675cbe2bc88cd8bae3f369
#
_entry.id   b77cbf71a0675cbe2bc88cd8bae3f369
#
_cell.length_a   1.000
_cell.length_b   1.000
_cell.length_c   1.000
_cell.angle_alpha   90.00
_cell.angle_beta   90.00
_cell.angle_gamma   90.00
#
_symmetry.space_group_name_H-M   'P 1'
#
loop_
_entity.id
_entity.type
_entity.pdbx_description
1 polymer ?
#
loop_
_entity_poly.entity_id
_entity_poly.type
_entity_poly.pdbx_seq_one_letter_code
_entity_poly.pdbx_strand_id
1 'polypeptide(L)'
;MSFRGSGSPLALITGGANGIGLATARQLAKDGYDLFLIDKDQANLEVAVAELKQSGKKVESLALDLSDAIATEKAIIDLLKEIEVDALVNNAGLGFARTVAQTTLDEWDLTFAVNIRAQYLFCKHVVPQMIARGGGAIVNVASAGALVGLKNRVAYCSSKAAVVGLTRCIAADHAMEGIRINAIAPGTVDSTWIGRILADDPDPVARRKLMEARQLDGKMGTPEEVAYGIAFLLSKEGRFVNGSVFSMDAGLTAV
;
A
#
# COMPACT_ATOMS: atom_id res chain seq x y z
N MET A 1 16.70 -14.87 -12.59
CA MET A 1 15.83 -13.80 -13.13
C MET A 1 16.45 -12.49 -12.70
N SER A 2 16.92 -11.64 -13.58
CA SER A 2 17.59 -10.40 -13.14
C SER A 2 16.87 -9.20 -13.71
N PHE A 3 16.34 -8.31 -12.86
CA PHE A 3 15.92 -6.96 -13.24
C PHE A 3 17.14 -6.03 -13.41
N ARG A 4 18.33 -6.48 -13.00
CA ARG A 4 19.56 -5.72 -13.16
C ARG A 4 19.83 -5.46 -14.63
N GLY A 5 19.96 -4.19 -15.01
CA GLY A 5 20.30 -3.77 -16.36
C GLY A 5 19.12 -3.65 -17.35
N SER A 6 17.87 -3.64 -16.90
CA SER A 6 16.71 -3.40 -17.79
C SER A 6 16.67 -1.95 -18.34
N GLY A 7 17.35 -1.01 -17.69
CA GLY A 7 17.29 0.42 -18.03
C GLY A 7 16.02 1.13 -17.58
N SER A 8 15.00 0.38 -17.13
CA SER A 8 13.76 0.93 -16.55
C SER A 8 13.85 0.92 -15.02
N PRO A 9 13.27 1.92 -14.31
CA PRO A 9 13.16 1.87 -12.86
C PRO A 9 12.21 0.74 -12.44
N LEU A 10 12.46 0.14 -11.26
CA LEU A 10 11.65 -0.96 -10.72
C LEU A 10 10.79 -0.48 -9.56
N ALA A 11 9.49 -0.75 -9.63
CA ALA A 11 8.55 -0.60 -8.54
C ALA A 11 8.20 -1.93 -7.88
N LEU A 12 8.41 -2.02 -6.55
CA LEU A 12 7.99 -3.13 -5.70
C LEU A 12 6.67 -2.77 -5.01
N ILE A 13 5.63 -3.58 -5.20
CA ILE A 13 4.27 -3.29 -4.74
C ILE A 13 3.74 -4.46 -3.91
N THR A 14 3.39 -4.23 -2.65
CA THR A 14 2.71 -5.22 -1.81
C THR A 14 1.18 -5.09 -1.92
N GLY A 15 0.47 -6.23 -1.88
CA GLY A 15 -0.98 -6.25 -2.16
C GLY A 15 -1.27 -5.91 -3.62
N GLY A 16 -0.40 -6.37 -4.54
CA GLY A 16 -0.41 -5.98 -5.96
C GLY A 16 -1.41 -6.72 -6.84
N ALA A 17 -2.08 -7.74 -6.32
CA ALA A 17 -2.98 -8.56 -7.11
C ALA A 17 -4.36 -7.94 -7.36
N ASN A 18 -4.77 -6.95 -6.55
CA ASN A 18 -6.14 -6.41 -6.56
C ASN A 18 -6.19 -4.93 -6.16
N GLY A 19 -7.35 -4.30 -6.39
CA GLY A 19 -7.73 -2.99 -5.85
C GLY A 19 -6.68 -1.90 -6.10
N ILE A 20 -6.34 -1.14 -5.06
CA ILE A 20 -5.39 -0.01 -5.14
C ILE A 20 -4.02 -0.49 -5.63
N GLY A 21 -3.53 -1.65 -5.15
CA GLY A 21 -2.22 -2.18 -5.55
C GLY A 21 -2.15 -2.48 -7.05
N LEU A 22 -3.16 -3.15 -7.60
CA LEU A 22 -3.22 -3.45 -9.04
C LEU A 22 -3.41 -2.17 -9.88
N ALA A 23 -4.28 -1.25 -9.46
CA ALA A 23 -4.43 0.04 -10.12
C ALA A 23 -3.11 0.85 -10.12
N THR A 24 -2.38 0.82 -8.99
CA THR A 24 -1.04 1.42 -8.89
C THR A 24 -0.05 0.75 -9.84
N ALA A 25 -0.05 -0.58 -9.92
CA ALA A 25 0.80 -1.32 -10.86
C ALA A 25 0.53 -0.92 -12.31
N ARG A 26 -0.75 -0.81 -12.71
CA ARG A 26 -1.15 -0.34 -14.04
C ARG A 26 -0.64 1.08 -14.33
N GLN A 27 -0.76 1.98 -13.35
CA GLN A 27 -0.30 3.36 -13.51
C GLN A 27 1.22 3.43 -13.64
N LEU A 28 1.96 2.76 -12.75
CA LEU A 28 3.42 2.77 -12.77
C LEU A 28 4.00 2.09 -14.03
N ALA A 29 3.33 1.08 -14.58
CA ALA A 29 3.69 0.52 -15.88
C ALA A 29 3.60 1.55 -17.00
N LYS A 30 2.53 2.37 -17.03
CA LYS A 30 2.38 3.49 -17.98
C LYS A 30 3.45 4.56 -17.78
N ASP A 31 3.87 4.80 -16.53
CA ASP A 31 4.91 5.77 -16.17
C ASP A 31 6.33 5.23 -16.44
N GLY A 32 6.45 4.01 -16.97
CA GLY A 32 7.72 3.47 -17.43
C GLY A 32 8.40 2.48 -16.49
N TYR A 33 7.83 2.16 -15.33
CA TYR A 33 8.40 1.20 -14.38
C TYR A 33 8.24 -0.24 -14.84
N ASP A 34 9.29 -1.05 -14.59
CA ASP A 34 9.15 -2.49 -14.43
C ASP A 34 8.53 -2.78 -13.06
N LEU A 35 7.90 -3.94 -12.88
CA LEU A 35 7.06 -4.20 -11.71
C LEU A 35 7.43 -5.51 -11.02
N PHE A 36 7.48 -5.48 -9.69
CA PHE A 36 7.50 -6.68 -8.87
C PHE A 36 6.32 -6.64 -7.89
N LEU A 37 5.42 -7.63 -8.00
CA LEU A 37 4.20 -7.68 -7.21
C LEU A 37 4.31 -8.73 -6.11
N ILE A 38 3.89 -8.39 -4.90
CA ILE A 38 3.77 -9.33 -3.79
C ILE A 38 2.31 -9.33 -3.32
N ASP A 39 1.73 -10.52 -3.22
CA ASP A 39 0.40 -10.75 -2.64
C ASP A 39 0.33 -12.18 -2.11
N LYS A 40 -0.61 -12.47 -1.22
CA LYS A 40 -0.86 -13.84 -0.78
C LYS A 40 -1.72 -14.65 -1.75
N ASP A 41 -2.46 -13.98 -2.61
CA ASP A 41 -3.40 -14.56 -3.57
C ASP A 41 -2.69 -14.89 -4.88
N GLN A 42 -2.13 -16.12 -4.96
CA GLN A 42 -1.39 -16.61 -6.12
C GLN A 42 -2.21 -16.53 -7.41
N ALA A 43 -3.48 -16.91 -7.36
CA ALA A 43 -4.33 -16.96 -8.57
C ALA A 43 -4.55 -15.55 -9.15
N ASN A 44 -4.88 -14.58 -8.30
CA ASN A 44 -5.04 -13.19 -8.73
C ASN A 44 -3.71 -12.55 -9.14
N LEU A 45 -2.58 -12.93 -8.53
CA LEU A 45 -1.25 -12.49 -8.98
C LEU A 45 -0.95 -12.94 -10.40
N GLU A 46 -1.24 -14.19 -10.74
CA GLU A 46 -1.02 -14.73 -12.09
C GLU A 46 -1.82 -13.97 -13.14
N VAL A 47 -3.08 -13.65 -12.84
CA VAL A 47 -3.96 -12.84 -13.70
C VAL A 47 -3.40 -11.42 -13.85
N ALA A 48 -3.01 -10.77 -12.74
CA ALA A 48 -2.45 -9.42 -12.76
C ALA A 48 -1.13 -9.34 -13.55
N VAL A 49 -0.24 -10.32 -13.38
CA VAL A 49 1.02 -10.40 -14.13
C VAL A 49 0.77 -10.59 -15.62
N ALA A 50 -0.16 -11.48 -16.00
CA ALA A 50 -0.50 -11.70 -17.40
C ALA A 50 -1.07 -10.44 -18.08
N GLU A 51 -1.93 -9.70 -17.36
CA GLU A 51 -2.45 -8.41 -17.81
C GLU A 51 -1.34 -7.37 -17.98
N LEU A 52 -0.55 -7.16 -16.92
CA LEU A 52 0.47 -6.09 -16.86
C LEU A 52 1.61 -6.30 -17.87
N LYS A 53 1.95 -7.54 -18.21
CA LYS A 53 2.94 -7.86 -19.27
C LYS A 53 2.52 -7.33 -20.65
N GLN A 54 1.22 -7.10 -20.88
CA GLN A 54 0.74 -6.50 -22.14
C GLN A 54 1.19 -5.05 -22.31
N SER A 55 1.61 -4.37 -21.24
CA SER A 55 2.21 -3.03 -21.30
C SER A 55 3.63 -3.00 -21.88
N GLY A 56 4.23 -4.16 -22.19
CA GLY A 56 5.61 -4.28 -22.62
C GLY A 56 6.65 -4.13 -21.51
N LYS A 57 6.22 -4.01 -20.25
CA LYS A 57 7.11 -3.94 -19.08
C LYS A 57 7.46 -5.32 -18.55
N LYS A 58 8.62 -5.41 -17.90
CA LYS A 58 8.97 -6.61 -17.16
C LYS A 58 8.12 -6.67 -15.89
N VAL A 59 7.39 -7.76 -15.70
CA VAL A 59 6.51 -7.95 -14.54
C VAL A 59 6.76 -9.33 -13.95
N GLU A 60 7.13 -9.36 -12.69
CA GLU A 60 7.30 -10.59 -11.90
C GLU A 60 6.51 -10.50 -10.60
N SER A 61 6.31 -11.62 -9.94
CA SER A 61 5.57 -11.66 -8.69
C SER A 61 6.05 -12.75 -7.76
N LEU A 62 5.69 -12.60 -6.48
CA LEU A 62 5.91 -13.57 -5.42
C LEU A 62 4.64 -13.71 -4.58
N ALA A 63 4.12 -14.93 -4.47
CA ALA A 63 3.06 -15.22 -3.50
C ALA A 63 3.66 -15.32 -2.11
N LEU A 64 3.19 -14.47 -1.18
CA LEU A 64 3.73 -14.38 0.17
C LEU A 64 2.67 -13.88 1.15
N ASP A 65 2.48 -14.62 2.24
CA ASP A 65 1.66 -14.15 3.36
C ASP A 65 2.51 -13.26 4.28
N LEU A 66 2.19 -11.98 4.29
CA LEU A 66 2.91 -10.97 5.06
C LEU A 66 2.63 -11.03 6.58
N SER A 67 1.73 -11.90 7.03
CA SER A 67 1.49 -12.14 8.46
C SER A 67 2.61 -12.92 9.13
N ASP A 68 3.34 -13.76 8.38
CA ASP A 68 4.53 -14.47 8.85
C ASP A 68 5.77 -13.58 8.75
N ALA A 69 6.26 -13.10 9.89
CA ALA A 69 7.39 -12.18 9.95
C ALA A 69 8.70 -12.81 9.44
N ILE A 70 8.94 -14.08 9.80
CA ILE A 70 10.19 -14.79 9.47
C ILE A 70 10.24 -15.07 7.97
N ALA A 71 9.15 -15.61 7.42
CA ALA A 71 9.04 -15.86 6.00
C ALA A 71 9.13 -14.56 5.19
N THR A 72 8.45 -13.48 5.66
CA THR A 72 8.47 -12.16 5.02
C THR A 72 9.89 -11.60 5.00
N GLU A 73 10.58 -11.54 6.13
CA GLU A 73 11.93 -10.98 6.20
C GLU A 73 12.92 -11.78 5.34
N LYS A 74 12.86 -13.11 5.41
CA LYS A 74 13.68 -13.98 4.56
C LYS A 74 13.43 -13.73 3.07
N ALA A 75 12.16 -13.66 2.66
CA ALA A 75 11.80 -13.42 1.27
C ALA A 75 12.31 -12.07 0.76
N ILE A 76 12.21 -11.00 1.58
CA ILE A 76 12.74 -9.67 1.24
C ILE A 76 14.26 -9.74 1.04
N ILE A 77 14.98 -10.34 1.98
CA ILE A 77 16.46 -10.46 1.90
C ILE A 77 16.87 -11.23 0.65
N ASP A 78 16.20 -12.34 0.33
CA ASP A 78 16.52 -13.14 -0.85
C ASP A 78 16.17 -12.38 -2.14
N LEU A 79 15.03 -11.70 -2.17
CA LEU A 79 14.59 -10.90 -3.31
C LEU A 79 15.58 -9.75 -3.63
N LEU A 80 16.04 -9.01 -2.62
CA LEU A 80 16.94 -7.88 -2.81
C LEU A 80 18.35 -8.26 -3.28
N LYS A 81 18.72 -9.55 -3.27
CA LYS A 81 19.93 -10.04 -3.94
C LYS A 81 19.79 -10.03 -5.46
N GLU A 82 18.56 -10.17 -5.97
CA GLU A 82 18.23 -10.33 -7.38
C GLU A 82 17.70 -9.05 -8.04
N ILE A 83 17.08 -8.14 -7.26
CA ILE A 83 16.47 -6.92 -7.78
C ILE A 83 17.02 -5.66 -7.10
N GLU A 84 16.90 -4.55 -7.82
CA GLU A 84 17.19 -3.21 -7.31
C GLU A 84 15.90 -2.38 -7.35
N VAL A 85 15.45 -1.90 -6.17
CA VAL A 85 14.16 -1.22 -6.01
C VAL A 85 14.35 0.29 -6.10
N ASP A 86 13.68 0.96 -7.04
CA ASP A 86 13.66 2.41 -7.19
C ASP A 86 12.43 3.05 -6.52
N ALA A 87 11.31 2.31 -6.52
CA ALA A 87 10.08 2.72 -5.87
C ALA A 87 9.49 1.57 -5.04
N LEU A 88 9.06 1.86 -3.80
CA LEU A 88 8.37 0.90 -2.94
C LEU A 88 6.96 1.40 -2.62
N VAL A 89 5.96 0.56 -2.86
CA VAL A 89 4.57 0.81 -2.47
C VAL A 89 4.13 -0.23 -1.45
N ASN A 90 4.09 0.16 -0.19
CA ASN A 90 3.56 -0.65 0.89
C ASN A 90 2.03 -0.49 0.95
N ASN A 91 1.31 -1.29 0.14
CA ASN A 91 -0.13 -1.20 0.00
C ASN A 91 -0.88 -2.34 0.70
N ALA A 92 -0.29 -3.51 0.87
CA ALA A 92 -0.97 -4.63 1.53
C ALA A 92 -1.58 -4.22 2.87
N GLY A 93 -2.82 -4.65 3.10
CA GLY A 93 -3.53 -4.34 4.33
C GLY A 93 -4.82 -5.12 4.48
N LEU A 94 -5.25 -5.25 5.72
CA LEU A 94 -6.51 -5.87 6.10
C LEU A 94 -7.12 -5.15 7.31
N GLY A 95 -8.36 -5.49 7.64
CA GLY A 95 -9.01 -4.97 8.85
C GLY A 95 -10.36 -5.62 9.09
N PHE A 96 -10.72 -5.66 10.35
CA PHE A 96 -11.96 -6.22 10.86
C PHE A 96 -12.94 -5.11 11.29
N ALA A 97 -14.24 -5.38 11.22
CA ALA A 97 -15.29 -4.49 11.68
C ALA A 97 -15.67 -4.86 13.12
N ARG A 98 -14.91 -4.39 14.11
CA ARG A 98 -15.07 -4.70 15.53
C ARG A 98 -14.94 -3.47 16.41
N THR A 99 -15.70 -3.41 17.51
CA THR A 99 -15.46 -2.50 18.63
C THR A 99 -14.24 -2.94 19.44
N VAL A 100 -13.78 -2.13 20.38
CA VAL A 100 -12.65 -2.48 21.25
C VAL A 100 -12.92 -3.76 22.06
N ALA A 101 -14.14 -3.94 22.56
CA ALA A 101 -14.52 -5.12 23.34
C ALA A 101 -14.69 -6.40 22.49
N GLN A 102 -14.93 -6.27 21.19
CA GLN A 102 -15.13 -7.39 20.26
C GLN A 102 -13.86 -7.81 19.53
N THR A 103 -12.85 -6.94 19.48
CA THR A 103 -11.58 -7.25 18.81
C THR A 103 -10.83 -8.31 19.61
N THR A 104 -10.58 -9.46 18.99
CA THR A 104 -9.75 -10.50 19.59
C THR A 104 -8.26 -10.16 19.49
N LEU A 105 -7.42 -10.80 20.30
CA LEU A 105 -5.96 -10.65 20.19
C LEU A 105 -5.47 -11.11 18.83
N ASP A 106 -5.99 -12.22 18.31
CA ASP A 106 -5.61 -12.72 16.98
C ASP A 106 -5.94 -11.72 15.87
N GLU A 107 -7.15 -11.10 15.90
CA GLU A 107 -7.52 -10.06 14.93
C GLU A 107 -6.63 -8.81 15.06
N TRP A 108 -6.28 -8.43 16.28
CA TRP A 108 -5.38 -7.33 16.56
C TRP A 108 -3.97 -7.63 16.03
N ASP A 109 -3.39 -8.76 16.42
CA ASP A 109 -2.03 -9.15 16.06
C ASP A 109 -1.91 -9.35 14.54
N LEU A 110 -2.88 -10.00 13.90
CA LEU A 110 -2.90 -10.16 12.45
C LEU A 110 -2.98 -8.79 11.73
N THR A 111 -3.80 -7.86 12.24
CA THR A 111 -3.91 -6.52 11.66
C THR A 111 -2.59 -5.77 11.75
N PHE A 112 -1.92 -5.81 12.89
CA PHE A 112 -0.61 -5.16 13.08
C PHE A 112 0.50 -5.87 12.31
N ALA A 113 0.45 -7.19 12.21
CA ALA A 113 1.41 -7.95 11.42
C ALA A 113 1.43 -7.52 9.95
N VAL A 114 0.25 -7.45 9.32
CA VAL A 114 0.14 -7.12 7.90
C VAL A 114 0.26 -5.61 7.65
N ASN A 115 -0.47 -4.78 8.44
CA ASN A 115 -0.59 -3.35 8.12
C ASN A 115 0.63 -2.52 8.51
N ILE A 116 1.42 -2.94 9.50
CA ILE A 116 2.56 -2.15 9.99
C ILE A 116 3.87 -2.93 10.06
N ARG A 117 3.89 -4.15 10.65
CA ARG A 117 5.13 -4.92 10.76
C ARG A 117 5.71 -5.26 9.38
N ALA A 118 4.87 -5.69 8.43
CA ALA A 118 5.33 -5.97 7.07
C ALA A 118 5.91 -4.71 6.41
N GLN A 119 5.24 -3.55 6.50
CA GLN A 119 5.76 -2.29 5.94
C GLN A 119 7.11 -1.91 6.57
N TYR A 120 7.25 -2.09 7.90
CA TYR A 120 8.53 -1.88 8.58
C TYR A 120 9.61 -2.81 8.00
N LEU A 121 9.34 -4.10 7.81
CA LEU A 121 10.32 -5.05 7.27
C LEU A 121 10.75 -4.68 5.84
N PHE A 122 9.81 -4.28 4.96
CA PHE A 122 10.17 -3.79 3.63
C PHE A 122 11.05 -2.54 3.71
N CYS A 123 10.67 -1.54 4.52
CA CYS A 123 11.47 -0.33 4.68
C CYS A 123 12.86 -0.65 5.26
N LYS A 124 12.96 -1.51 6.29
CA LYS A 124 14.21 -1.92 6.94
C LYS A 124 15.27 -2.42 5.94
N HIS A 125 14.85 -3.15 4.93
CA HIS A 125 15.78 -3.76 3.98
C HIS A 125 15.90 -3.00 2.66
N VAL A 126 14.83 -2.32 2.20
CA VAL A 126 14.85 -1.55 0.96
C VAL A 126 15.55 -0.20 1.11
N VAL A 127 15.35 0.50 2.24
CA VAL A 127 15.97 1.83 2.46
C VAL A 127 17.51 1.78 2.34
N PRO A 128 18.24 0.85 2.99
CA PRO A 128 19.69 0.77 2.81
C PRO A 128 20.12 0.51 1.36
N GLN A 129 19.36 -0.31 0.62
CA GLN A 129 19.66 -0.55 -0.80
C GLN A 129 19.44 0.72 -1.64
N MET A 130 18.35 1.46 -1.39
CA MET A 130 18.07 2.74 -2.06
C MET A 130 19.17 3.76 -1.76
N ILE A 131 19.60 3.91 -0.50
CA ILE A 131 20.68 4.83 -0.09
C ILE A 131 21.97 4.51 -0.84
N ALA A 132 22.37 3.24 -0.90
CA ALA A 132 23.58 2.80 -1.59
C ALA A 132 23.56 3.12 -3.10
N ARG A 133 22.37 3.37 -3.67
CA ARG A 133 22.14 3.72 -5.09
C ARG A 133 21.85 5.21 -5.31
N GLY A 134 21.94 6.04 -4.26
CA GLY A 134 21.76 7.48 -4.35
C GLY A 134 20.33 7.97 -4.08
N GLY A 135 19.47 7.13 -3.55
CA GLY A 135 18.13 7.48 -3.10
C GLY A 135 17.02 6.62 -3.69
N GLY A 136 15.78 6.94 -3.32
CA GLY A 136 14.58 6.24 -3.77
C GLY A 136 13.30 6.87 -3.25
N ALA A 137 12.15 6.38 -3.71
CA ALA A 137 10.85 6.89 -3.30
C ALA A 137 9.95 5.77 -2.73
N ILE A 138 9.30 6.06 -1.62
CA ILE A 138 8.44 5.11 -0.90
C ILE A 138 7.07 5.73 -0.65
N VAL A 139 6.01 4.97 -0.89
CA VAL A 139 4.65 5.34 -0.48
C VAL A 139 4.07 4.24 0.40
N ASN A 140 3.69 4.62 1.62
CA ASN A 140 2.97 3.76 2.55
C ASN A 140 1.47 4.06 2.47
N VAL A 141 0.66 3.04 2.18
CA VAL A 141 -0.81 3.21 2.14
C VAL A 141 -1.36 3.15 3.57
N ALA A 142 -1.64 4.34 4.11
CA ALA A 142 -2.34 4.54 5.37
C ALA A 142 -3.87 4.42 5.16
N SER A 143 -4.65 5.37 5.66
CA SER A 143 -6.09 5.50 5.51
C SER A 143 -6.54 6.83 6.12
N ALA A 144 -7.69 7.37 5.72
CA ALA A 144 -8.39 8.40 6.49
C ALA A 144 -8.60 7.98 7.97
N GLY A 145 -8.79 6.66 8.21
CA GLY A 145 -8.85 6.09 9.56
C GLY A 145 -7.56 6.22 10.40
N ALA A 146 -6.44 6.67 9.81
CA ALA A 146 -5.25 7.06 10.55
C ALA A 146 -5.34 8.48 11.14
N LEU A 147 -6.25 9.31 10.63
CA LEU A 147 -6.40 10.72 10.94
C LEU A 147 -7.66 10.98 11.79
N VAL A 148 -8.70 10.18 11.60
CA VAL A 148 -9.96 10.25 12.34
C VAL A 148 -10.41 8.87 12.82
N GLY A 149 -11.20 8.82 13.89
CA GLY A 149 -11.77 7.57 14.39
C GLY A 149 -12.92 7.08 13.50
N LEU A 150 -12.81 5.85 12.99
CA LEU A 150 -13.90 5.16 12.30
C LEU A 150 -14.59 4.17 13.25
N LYS A 151 -15.92 4.19 13.29
CA LYS A 151 -16.70 3.23 14.13
C LYS A 151 -16.37 1.80 13.78
N ASN A 152 -16.19 0.96 14.80
CA ASN A 152 -15.90 -0.47 14.69
C ASN A 152 -14.60 -0.77 13.90
N ARG A 153 -13.54 0.03 14.06
CA ARG A 153 -12.27 -0.11 13.33
C ARG A 153 -11.04 0.06 14.23
N VAL A 154 -11.13 -0.30 15.51
CA VAL A 154 -10.07 -0.01 16.48
C VAL A 154 -8.70 -0.53 16.05
N ALA A 155 -8.54 -1.82 15.73
CA ALA A 155 -7.25 -2.38 15.31
C ALA A 155 -6.78 -1.76 13.99
N TYR A 156 -7.70 -1.62 13.02
CA TYR A 156 -7.39 -1.02 11.72
C TYR A 156 -6.90 0.43 11.83
N CYS A 157 -7.68 1.30 12.49
CA CYS A 157 -7.30 2.71 12.66
C CYS A 157 -5.98 2.86 13.42
N SER A 158 -5.79 2.09 14.50
CA SER A 158 -4.55 2.09 15.28
C SER A 158 -3.36 1.68 14.42
N SER A 159 -3.48 0.60 13.62
CA SER A 159 -2.41 0.15 12.73
C SER A 159 -2.10 1.19 11.64
N LYS A 160 -3.12 1.84 11.06
CA LYS A 160 -2.93 2.86 10.02
C LYS A 160 -2.36 4.17 10.58
N ALA A 161 -2.65 4.53 11.85
CA ALA A 161 -1.98 5.62 12.55
C ALA A 161 -0.49 5.32 12.80
N ALA A 162 -0.15 4.06 13.12
CA ALA A 162 1.25 3.64 13.26
C ALA A 162 2.03 3.76 11.93
N VAL A 163 1.39 3.52 10.78
CA VAL A 163 2.00 3.74 9.44
C VAL A 163 2.41 5.20 9.25
N VAL A 164 1.59 6.16 9.72
CA VAL A 164 1.94 7.59 9.66
C VAL A 164 3.17 7.89 10.52
N GLY A 165 3.25 7.33 11.73
CA GLY A 165 4.42 7.45 12.60
C GLY A 165 5.69 6.90 11.93
N LEU A 166 5.63 5.67 11.42
CA LEU A 166 6.73 5.02 10.69
C LEU A 166 7.21 5.88 9.51
N THR A 167 6.28 6.41 8.71
CA THR A 167 6.59 7.26 7.56
C THR A 167 7.39 8.51 7.96
N ARG A 168 6.94 9.20 9.01
CA ARG A 168 7.59 10.42 9.50
C ARG A 168 8.97 10.17 10.06
N CYS A 169 9.16 9.09 10.83
CA CYS A 169 10.47 8.73 11.37
C CYS A 169 11.48 8.44 10.25
N ILE A 170 11.11 7.60 9.28
CA ILE A 170 12.01 7.27 8.16
C ILE A 170 12.32 8.51 7.31
N ALA A 171 11.35 9.40 7.08
CA ALA A 171 11.59 10.66 6.38
C ALA A 171 12.59 11.56 7.13
N ALA A 172 12.47 11.66 8.45
CA ALA A 172 13.37 12.45 9.28
C ALA A 172 14.80 11.88 9.29
N ASP A 173 14.91 10.55 9.38
CA ASP A 173 16.20 9.87 9.47
C ASP A 173 16.99 9.91 8.16
N HIS A 174 16.30 9.79 6.99
CA HIS A 174 16.94 9.46 5.72
C HIS A 174 16.75 10.49 4.59
N ALA A 175 16.18 11.68 4.87
CA ALA A 175 15.98 12.72 3.85
C ALA A 175 17.30 13.17 3.20
N MET A 176 18.38 13.31 3.99
CA MET A 176 19.70 13.72 3.51
C MET A 176 20.41 12.65 2.69
N GLU A 177 19.93 11.41 2.76
CA GLU A 177 20.46 10.27 2.02
C GLU A 177 19.65 10.00 0.73
N GLY A 178 18.80 10.96 0.31
CA GLY A 178 18.04 10.90 -0.93
C GLY A 178 16.76 10.05 -0.84
N ILE A 179 16.30 9.69 0.36
CA ILE A 179 15.06 8.93 0.54
C ILE A 179 13.88 9.89 0.66
N ARG A 180 12.86 9.69 -0.18
CA ARG A 180 11.55 10.30 -0.01
C ARG A 180 10.55 9.22 0.39
N ILE A 181 9.84 9.46 1.46
CA ILE A 181 8.80 8.55 1.93
C ILE A 181 7.58 9.35 2.36
N ASN A 182 6.41 8.97 1.85
CA ASN A 182 5.15 9.61 2.18
C ASN A 182 4.08 8.57 2.51
N ALA A 183 3.09 8.97 3.29
CA ALA A 183 1.87 8.20 3.48
C ALA A 183 0.76 8.76 2.58
N ILE A 184 -0.01 7.89 1.93
CA ILE A 184 -1.29 8.25 1.33
C ILE A 184 -2.41 7.77 2.24
N ALA A 185 -3.42 8.62 2.47
CA ALA A 185 -4.54 8.35 3.36
C ALA A 185 -5.87 8.37 2.57
N PRO A 186 -6.24 7.26 1.91
CA PRO A 186 -7.50 7.20 1.18
C PRO A 186 -8.71 7.21 2.11
N GLY A 187 -9.81 7.80 1.65
CA GLY A 187 -11.14 7.60 2.19
C GLY A 187 -11.67 6.19 1.88
N THR A 188 -12.99 6.05 1.75
CA THR A 188 -13.56 4.77 1.32
C THR A 188 -13.38 4.60 -0.19
N VAL A 189 -12.71 3.54 -0.60
CA VAL A 189 -12.42 3.22 -2.01
C VAL A 189 -13.21 2.01 -2.46
N ASP A 190 -13.97 2.12 -3.55
CA ASP A 190 -14.75 1.03 -4.14
C ASP A 190 -13.82 -0.01 -4.77
N SER A 191 -13.40 -0.96 -3.97
CA SER A 191 -12.42 -1.99 -4.31
C SER A 191 -12.98 -3.38 -4.05
N THR A 192 -12.27 -4.42 -4.50
CA THR A 192 -12.60 -5.81 -4.22
C THR A 192 -12.75 -6.11 -2.72
N TRP A 193 -12.03 -5.38 -1.86
CA TRP A 193 -12.17 -5.51 -0.41
C TRP A 193 -13.53 -4.99 0.09
N ILE A 194 -13.98 -3.84 -0.41
CA ILE A 194 -15.34 -3.33 -0.10
C ILE A 194 -16.40 -4.28 -0.65
N GLY A 195 -16.22 -4.81 -1.86
CA GLY A 195 -17.11 -5.82 -2.43
C GLY A 195 -17.29 -7.05 -1.51
N ARG A 196 -16.22 -7.56 -0.91
CA ARG A 196 -16.28 -8.66 0.07
C ARG A 196 -17.05 -8.26 1.34
N ILE A 197 -16.78 -7.07 1.89
CA ILE A 197 -17.49 -6.56 3.07
C ILE A 197 -18.99 -6.42 2.79
N LEU A 198 -19.38 -5.98 1.61
CA LEU A 198 -20.77 -5.83 1.22
C LEU A 198 -21.44 -7.19 0.99
N ALA A 199 -20.72 -8.17 0.44
CA ALA A 199 -21.27 -9.51 0.21
C ALA A 199 -21.63 -10.24 1.52
N ASP A 200 -20.92 -9.94 2.61
CA ASP A 200 -21.15 -10.54 3.94
C ASP A 200 -22.13 -9.73 4.80
N ASP A 201 -22.64 -8.57 4.32
CA ASP A 201 -23.54 -7.71 5.09
C ASP A 201 -25.01 -8.12 4.87
N PRO A 202 -25.84 -8.17 5.91
CA PRO A 202 -27.28 -8.47 5.78
C PRO A 202 -28.05 -7.48 4.88
N ASP A 203 -27.60 -6.22 4.81
CA ASP A 203 -28.16 -5.19 3.93
C ASP A 203 -27.03 -4.47 3.16
N PRO A 204 -26.53 -5.06 2.06
CA PRO A 204 -25.45 -4.48 1.27
C PRO A 204 -25.74 -3.08 0.74
N VAL A 205 -27.01 -2.79 0.42
CA VAL A 205 -27.43 -1.51 -0.15
C VAL A 205 -27.35 -0.40 0.91
N ALA A 206 -27.93 -0.62 2.08
CA ALA A 206 -27.84 0.34 3.18
C ALA A 206 -26.39 0.51 3.63
N ARG A 207 -25.62 -0.59 3.69
CA ARG A 207 -24.21 -0.56 4.05
C ARG A 207 -23.38 0.27 3.06
N ARG A 208 -23.61 0.10 1.75
CA ARG A 208 -22.95 0.90 0.70
C ARG A 208 -23.25 2.39 0.87
N LYS A 209 -24.52 2.77 1.04
CA LYS A 209 -24.91 4.17 1.28
C LYS A 209 -24.22 4.79 2.50
N LEU A 210 -24.09 4.03 3.60
CA LEU A 210 -23.37 4.47 4.78
C LEU A 210 -21.86 4.66 4.53
N MET A 211 -21.27 3.88 3.64
CA MET A 211 -19.86 4.04 3.25
C MET A 211 -19.67 5.25 2.32
N GLU A 212 -20.58 5.46 1.40
CA GLU A 212 -20.59 6.63 0.48
C GLU A 212 -20.78 7.94 1.24
N ALA A 213 -21.69 7.96 2.21
CA ALA A 213 -21.99 9.15 3.02
C ALA A 213 -20.85 9.59 3.97
N ARG A 214 -19.75 8.87 4.04
CA ARG A 214 -18.56 9.30 4.79
C ARG A 214 -17.80 10.41 4.09
N GLN A 215 -17.80 10.41 2.77
CA GLN A 215 -17.16 11.41 1.93
C GLN A 215 -18.11 12.59 1.74
N LEU A 216 -17.58 13.83 1.70
CA LEU A 216 -18.42 15.04 1.59
C LEU A 216 -19.19 15.12 0.27
N ASP A 217 -18.66 14.51 -0.78
CA ASP A 217 -19.33 14.44 -2.09
C ASP A 217 -20.31 13.27 -2.22
N GLY A 218 -20.43 12.44 -1.15
CA GLY A 218 -21.33 11.29 -1.11
C GLY A 218 -20.92 10.12 -2.01
N LYS A 219 -19.64 10.03 -2.41
CA LYS A 219 -19.15 8.96 -3.30
C LYS A 219 -17.93 8.28 -2.72
N MET A 220 -17.79 6.98 -2.97
CA MET A 220 -16.51 6.30 -2.76
C MET A 220 -15.53 6.66 -3.86
N GLY A 221 -14.26 6.79 -3.52
CA GLY A 221 -13.19 6.93 -4.50
C GLY A 221 -12.96 5.62 -5.25
N THR A 222 -12.22 5.69 -6.35
CA THR A 222 -11.78 4.53 -7.15
C THR A 222 -10.34 4.14 -6.82
N PRO A 223 -9.93 2.89 -7.05
CA PRO A 223 -8.53 2.48 -6.96
C PRO A 223 -7.60 3.32 -7.85
N GLU A 224 -8.07 3.71 -9.03
CA GLU A 224 -7.34 4.51 -10.02
C GLU A 224 -7.05 5.92 -9.49
N GLU A 225 -7.99 6.57 -8.83
CA GLU A 225 -7.78 7.89 -8.21
C GLU A 225 -6.66 7.82 -7.18
N VAL A 226 -6.66 6.80 -6.31
CA VAL A 226 -5.59 6.62 -5.33
C VAL A 226 -4.25 6.31 -6.01
N ALA A 227 -4.26 5.51 -7.07
CA ALA A 227 -3.06 5.18 -7.84
C ALA A 227 -2.40 6.42 -8.46
N TYR A 228 -3.16 7.41 -8.93
CA TYR A 228 -2.61 8.70 -9.39
C TYR A 228 -1.89 9.46 -8.28
N GLY A 229 -2.45 9.48 -7.06
CA GLY A 229 -1.80 10.08 -5.90
C GLY A 229 -0.50 9.36 -5.53
N ILE A 230 -0.48 8.03 -5.57
CA ILE A 230 0.72 7.22 -5.31
C ILE A 230 1.78 7.53 -6.38
N ALA A 231 1.40 7.53 -7.67
CA ALA A 231 2.32 7.82 -8.77
C ALA A 231 2.93 9.23 -8.65
N PHE A 232 2.12 10.25 -8.31
CA PHE A 232 2.62 11.60 -8.04
C PHE A 232 3.65 11.62 -6.90
N LEU A 233 3.36 10.97 -5.78
CA LEU A 233 4.28 10.93 -4.64
C LEU A 233 5.60 10.20 -4.94
N LEU A 234 5.59 9.23 -5.86
CA LEU A 234 6.79 8.52 -6.31
C LEU A 234 7.56 9.32 -7.38
N SER A 235 6.90 10.16 -8.15
CA SER A 235 7.47 10.87 -9.29
C SER A 235 8.46 11.97 -8.92
N LYS A 236 9.15 12.52 -9.92
CA LYS A 236 10.06 13.67 -9.76
C LYS A 236 9.31 14.97 -9.43
N GLU A 237 8.07 15.08 -9.85
CA GLU A 237 7.17 16.21 -9.56
C GLU A 237 6.83 16.27 -8.07
N GLY A 238 6.78 15.11 -7.40
CA GLY A 238 6.60 14.99 -5.94
C GLY A 238 7.87 15.25 -5.11
N ARG A 239 8.99 15.70 -5.70
CA ARG A 239 10.29 15.82 -5.02
C ARG A 239 10.28 16.69 -3.75
N PHE A 240 9.37 17.66 -3.66
CA PHE A 240 9.27 18.55 -2.48
C PHE A 240 8.30 18.03 -1.41
N VAL A 241 7.77 16.82 -1.61
CA VAL A 241 6.88 16.16 -0.65
C VAL A 241 7.65 15.04 0.03
N ASN A 242 7.92 15.17 1.35
CA ASN A 242 8.59 14.15 2.14
C ASN A 242 8.03 14.15 3.58
N GLY A 243 7.79 12.96 4.15
CA GLY A 243 7.20 12.79 5.48
C GLY A 243 5.72 13.20 5.59
N SER A 244 5.07 13.48 4.46
CA SER A 244 3.71 13.98 4.39
C SER A 244 2.68 12.85 4.53
N VAL A 245 1.48 13.23 5.01
CA VAL A 245 0.28 12.40 4.91
C VAL A 245 -0.64 13.06 3.88
N PHE A 246 -0.73 12.44 2.71
CA PHE A 246 -1.50 12.95 1.59
C PHE A 246 -2.91 12.36 1.63
N SER A 247 -3.90 13.15 2.11
CA SER A 247 -5.29 12.73 2.18
C SER A 247 -5.94 12.72 0.79
N MET A 248 -6.57 11.59 0.45
CA MET A 248 -7.40 11.42 -0.75
C MET A 248 -8.73 10.80 -0.33
N ASP A 249 -9.60 11.59 0.28
CA ASP A 249 -10.75 11.12 1.05
C ASP A 249 -12.04 11.92 0.79
N ALA A 250 -12.04 12.74 -0.27
CA ALA A 250 -13.15 13.64 -0.62
C ALA A 250 -13.67 14.45 0.57
N GLY A 251 -12.74 14.93 1.42
CA GLY A 251 -13.05 15.82 2.55
C GLY A 251 -13.50 15.11 3.83
N LEU A 252 -13.50 13.77 3.90
CA LEU A 252 -13.90 13.03 5.10
C LEU A 252 -13.14 13.48 6.36
N THR A 253 -11.87 13.83 6.23
CA THR A 253 -11.03 14.26 7.37
C THR A 253 -10.93 15.78 7.53
N ALA A 254 -11.63 16.56 6.71
CA ALA A 254 -11.59 18.02 6.74
C ALA A 254 -12.65 18.64 7.69
N VAL A 255 -13.58 17.85 8.23
CA VAL A 255 -14.72 18.26 9.07
C VAL A 255 -14.80 17.43 10.33
#